data_e8e453652a0cbef4566b51adbb972ea9
#
_entry.id   e8e453652a0cbef4566b51adbb972ea9
#
_cell.length_a   1.000
_cell.length_b   1.000
_cell.length_c   1.000
_cell.angle_alpha   90.00
_cell.angle_beta   90.00
_cell.angle_gamma   90.00
#
_symmetry.space_group_name_H-M   'P 1'
#
loop_
_entity.id
_entity.type
_entity.pdbx_description
1 polymer ?
#
loop_
_entity_poly.entity_id
_entity_poly.type
_entity_poly.pdbx_seq_one_letter_code
_entity_poly.pdbx_strand_id
1 'polypeptide(L)'
;IYVIDETTPGGIFRFVPDTYGDLSSGQLYAIKITENNGDNTGKAEWVALDRDAVKINARQAALDAGVTGWERPEDVDIMGETLFVSITSTDRVLAIELNKDVSKKFMVTNYVKAGLNVPVEVDNVGDETDEVTGFHSPDNLTITPSGDLVIVEDNTPSDIWFASPDRNNDGQADKVVHFASMKDCRAEGTGILMGIGPYSNTLFVNQQHAGSPDGTSGGAPDKIIAITRN
;
A
#
# COMPACT_ATOMS: atom_id res chain seq x y z
N ILE A 1 -2.11 -12.15 11.19
CA ILE A 1 -1.20 -11.83 10.07
C ILE A 1 -2.07 -11.37 8.92
N TYR A 2 -1.63 -10.31 8.22
CA TYR A 2 -2.28 -9.83 7.02
C TYR A 2 -1.37 -10.09 5.83
N VAL A 3 -1.95 -10.45 4.71
CA VAL A 3 -1.26 -10.72 3.44
C VAL A 3 -2.13 -10.23 2.29
N ILE A 4 -1.48 -9.88 1.21
CA ILE A 4 -2.11 -9.46 -0.03
C ILE A 4 -1.69 -10.38 -1.17
N ASP A 5 -2.46 -10.38 -2.23
CA ASP A 5 -2.16 -11.12 -3.47
C ASP A 5 -1.99 -10.12 -4.61
N GLU A 6 -0.76 -9.83 -4.98
CA GLU A 6 -0.40 -8.90 -6.04
C GLU A 6 -0.82 -9.43 -7.42
N THR A 7 -2.09 -9.26 -7.72
CA THR A 7 -2.69 -9.64 -9.02
C THR A 7 -3.97 -8.84 -9.29
N THR A 8 -4.57 -9.03 -10.44
CA THR A 8 -5.88 -8.46 -10.80
C THR A 8 -6.84 -9.58 -11.22
N PRO A 9 -7.89 -9.85 -10.44
CA PRO A 9 -8.24 -9.29 -9.13
C PRO A 9 -7.39 -9.91 -8.01
N GLY A 10 -6.83 -9.08 -7.12
CA GLY A 10 -6.05 -9.47 -5.96
C GLY A 10 -6.83 -9.39 -4.65
N GLY A 11 -6.66 -10.34 -3.76
CA GLY A 11 -7.33 -10.39 -2.46
C GLY A 11 -6.52 -9.76 -1.34
N ILE A 12 -7.22 -9.26 -0.33
CA ILE A 12 -6.64 -8.85 0.95
C ILE A 12 -7.07 -9.87 2.00
N PHE A 13 -6.10 -10.48 2.67
CA PHE A 13 -6.32 -11.64 3.52
C PHE A 13 -5.90 -11.39 4.96
N ARG A 14 -6.55 -12.12 5.88
CA ARG A 14 -6.18 -12.21 7.28
C ARG A 14 -6.04 -13.69 7.68
N PHE A 15 -4.86 -14.08 8.13
CA PHE A 15 -4.64 -15.39 8.72
C PHE A 15 -4.74 -15.31 10.25
N VAL A 16 -5.57 -16.16 10.83
CA VAL A 16 -5.73 -16.32 12.28
C VAL A 16 -5.26 -17.73 12.65
N PRO A 17 -4.14 -17.88 13.38
CA PRO A 17 -3.65 -19.19 13.78
C PRO A 17 -4.59 -19.85 14.81
N ASP A 18 -4.71 -21.17 14.75
CA ASP A 18 -5.48 -21.95 15.72
C ASP A 18 -4.86 -21.89 17.14
N THR A 19 -3.53 -21.75 17.19
CA THR A 19 -2.76 -21.54 18.43
C THR A 19 -1.87 -20.32 18.26
N TYR A 20 -1.91 -19.38 19.21
CA TYR A 20 -1.12 -18.17 19.16
C TYR A 20 0.38 -18.47 18.98
N GLY A 21 1.00 -17.85 17.99
CA GLY A 21 2.42 -18.03 17.65
C GLY A 21 2.73 -19.26 16.78
N ASP A 22 1.78 -20.16 16.54
CA ASP A 22 1.94 -21.31 15.65
C ASP A 22 1.28 -21.02 14.29
N LEU A 23 2.09 -20.93 13.24
CA LEU A 23 1.62 -20.67 11.89
C LEU A 23 1.36 -21.93 11.07
N SER A 24 1.51 -23.11 11.67
CA SER A 24 1.32 -24.38 10.96
C SER A 24 -0.15 -24.72 10.71
N SER A 25 -1.06 -24.12 11.47
CA SER A 25 -2.50 -24.30 11.29
C SER A 25 -3.26 -23.02 11.66
N GLY A 26 -4.37 -22.78 10.97
CA GLY A 26 -5.19 -21.59 11.18
C GLY A 26 -6.29 -21.44 10.15
N GLN A 27 -7.01 -20.34 10.24
CA GLN A 27 -8.05 -19.96 9.33
C GLN A 27 -7.62 -18.75 8.50
N LEU A 28 -7.68 -18.89 7.17
CA LEU A 28 -7.53 -17.77 6.26
C LEU A 28 -8.90 -17.15 6.00
N TYR A 29 -8.96 -15.84 6.12
CA TYR A 29 -10.11 -15.01 5.78
C TYR A 29 -9.73 -14.07 4.65
N ALA A 30 -10.72 -13.66 3.87
CA ALA A 30 -10.55 -12.61 2.86
C ALA A 30 -11.65 -11.53 3.02
N ILE A 31 -11.37 -10.32 2.57
CA ILE A 31 -12.31 -9.21 2.67
C ILE A 31 -13.39 -9.33 1.60
N LYS A 32 -14.64 -9.13 2.03
CA LYS A 32 -15.79 -8.94 1.15
C LYS A 32 -16.49 -7.64 1.47
N ILE A 33 -16.56 -6.74 0.49
CA ILE A 33 -17.39 -5.53 0.58
C ILE A 33 -18.86 -5.94 0.51
N THR A 34 -19.63 -5.56 1.51
CA THR A 34 -21.06 -5.91 1.63
C THR A 34 -21.98 -4.77 1.25
N GLU A 35 -21.54 -3.51 1.41
CA GLU A 35 -22.21 -2.31 0.95
C GLU A 35 -21.18 -1.47 0.19
N ASN A 36 -21.19 -1.55 -1.15
CA ASN A 36 -20.17 -0.96 -2.03
C ASN A 36 -20.52 0.49 -2.39
N ASN A 37 -19.57 1.40 -2.16
CA ASN A 37 -19.70 2.81 -2.54
C ASN A 37 -19.37 3.08 -4.03
N GLY A 38 -19.12 2.03 -4.82
CA GLY A 38 -18.92 2.13 -6.27
C GLY A 38 -17.47 1.85 -6.74
N ASP A 39 -16.52 1.73 -5.82
CA ASP A 39 -15.10 1.51 -6.11
C ASP A 39 -14.44 0.47 -5.20
N ASN A 40 -15.20 -0.54 -4.77
CA ASN A 40 -14.75 -1.57 -3.83
C ASN A 40 -14.30 -1.01 -2.48
N THR A 41 -14.97 0.06 -2.02
CA THR A 41 -14.91 0.59 -0.66
C THR A 41 -16.29 0.53 0.00
N GLY A 42 -16.36 0.73 1.31
CA GLY A 42 -17.60 0.72 2.08
C GLY A 42 -17.59 -0.31 3.21
N LYS A 43 -18.78 -0.75 3.63
CA LYS A 43 -18.87 -1.75 4.70
C LYS A 43 -18.40 -3.12 4.21
N ALA A 44 -17.62 -3.77 5.03
CA ALA A 44 -16.97 -5.04 4.71
C ALA A 44 -17.10 -6.06 5.85
N GLU A 45 -16.81 -7.30 5.52
CA GLU A 45 -16.68 -8.41 6.46
C GLU A 45 -15.52 -9.34 6.09
N TRP A 46 -15.02 -10.08 7.07
CA TRP A 46 -14.06 -11.14 6.85
C TRP A 46 -14.80 -12.45 6.55
N VAL A 47 -14.61 -12.99 5.36
CA VAL A 47 -15.18 -14.28 4.94
C VAL A 47 -14.14 -15.38 5.17
N ALA A 48 -14.50 -16.40 5.95
CA ALA A 48 -13.66 -17.56 6.15
C ALA A 48 -13.58 -18.39 4.85
N LEU A 49 -12.38 -18.71 4.42
CA LEU A 49 -12.15 -19.53 3.24
C LEU A 49 -12.09 -21.01 3.62
N ASP A 50 -12.46 -21.88 2.70
CA ASP A 50 -12.34 -23.33 2.89
C ASP A 50 -10.88 -23.72 3.09
N ARG A 51 -10.57 -24.41 4.22
CA ARG A 51 -9.20 -24.72 4.63
C ARG A 51 -8.48 -25.66 3.66
N ASP A 52 -9.19 -26.57 3.03
CA ASP A 52 -8.58 -27.54 2.12
C ASP A 52 -8.38 -26.93 0.73
N ALA A 53 -9.33 -26.12 0.26
CA ALA A 53 -9.19 -25.37 -0.98
C ALA A 53 -8.02 -24.36 -0.90
N VAL A 54 -7.84 -23.65 0.22
CA VAL A 54 -6.74 -22.71 0.43
C VAL A 54 -5.36 -23.37 0.30
N LYS A 55 -5.19 -24.60 0.79
CA LYS A 55 -3.92 -25.35 0.67
C LYS A 55 -3.54 -25.67 -0.78
N ILE A 56 -4.55 -25.74 -1.66
CA ILE A 56 -4.35 -26.00 -3.09
C ILE A 56 -4.14 -24.70 -3.86
N ASN A 57 -5.07 -23.73 -3.68
CA ASN A 57 -5.03 -22.46 -4.36
C ASN A 57 -5.85 -21.42 -3.59
N ALA A 58 -5.18 -20.58 -2.79
CA ALA A 58 -5.84 -19.59 -1.95
C ALA A 58 -6.60 -18.53 -2.78
N ARG A 59 -6.06 -18.12 -3.94
CA ARG A 59 -6.71 -17.19 -4.86
C ARG A 59 -8.02 -17.76 -5.39
N GLN A 60 -8.03 -19.01 -5.85
CA GLN A 60 -9.25 -19.64 -6.35
C GLN A 60 -10.29 -19.82 -5.25
N ALA A 61 -9.85 -20.23 -4.04
CA ALA A 61 -10.75 -20.33 -2.89
C ALA A 61 -11.42 -18.99 -2.52
N ALA A 62 -10.68 -17.89 -2.66
CA ALA A 62 -11.21 -16.54 -2.46
C ALA A 62 -12.23 -16.16 -3.54
N LEU A 63 -11.93 -16.42 -4.81
CA LEU A 63 -12.87 -16.19 -5.92
C LEU A 63 -14.16 -16.99 -5.76
N ASP A 64 -14.06 -18.27 -5.40
CA ASP A 64 -15.20 -19.15 -5.18
C ASP A 64 -16.07 -18.72 -4.00
N ALA A 65 -15.47 -18.09 -2.98
CA ALA A 65 -16.17 -17.48 -1.84
C ALA A 65 -16.81 -16.12 -2.18
N GLY A 66 -16.59 -15.58 -3.38
CA GLY A 66 -17.14 -14.31 -3.84
C GLY A 66 -16.64 -13.12 -3.01
N VAL A 67 -15.36 -13.15 -2.62
CA VAL A 67 -14.70 -12.03 -1.94
C VAL A 67 -14.44 -10.89 -2.91
N THR A 68 -14.13 -9.71 -2.38
CA THR A 68 -13.78 -8.56 -3.19
C THR A 68 -12.34 -8.66 -3.67
N GLY A 69 -12.12 -8.40 -4.95
CA GLY A 69 -10.80 -8.27 -5.54
C GLY A 69 -10.48 -6.82 -5.88
N TRP A 70 -9.21 -6.46 -5.77
CA TRP A 70 -8.65 -5.16 -6.16
C TRP A 70 -7.62 -5.32 -7.26
N GLU A 71 -7.26 -4.21 -7.89
CA GLU A 71 -6.33 -4.17 -9.02
C GLU A 71 -4.90 -3.97 -8.52
N ARG A 72 -4.15 -5.08 -8.35
CA ARG A 72 -2.78 -5.12 -7.84
C ARG A 72 -2.62 -4.49 -6.44
N PRO A 73 -3.08 -5.15 -5.35
CA PRO A 73 -2.62 -4.81 -4.00
C PRO A 73 -1.12 -5.10 -3.89
N GLU A 74 -0.29 -4.11 -3.50
CA GLU A 74 1.17 -4.23 -3.53
C GLU A 74 1.78 -4.36 -2.15
N ASP A 75 1.41 -3.50 -1.22
CA ASP A 75 2.01 -3.49 0.11
C ASP A 75 0.98 -3.22 1.20
N VAL A 76 1.35 -3.55 2.43
CA VAL A 76 0.50 -3.43 3.61
C VAL A 76 1.30 -3.00 4.84
N ASP A 77 0.83 -1.95 5.52
CA ASP A 77 1.37 -1.53 6.81
C ASP A 77 0.23 -1.24 7.81
N ILE A 78 0.52 -1.26 9.11
CA ILE A 78 -0.47 -1.16 10.18
C ILE A 78 -0.11 -0.05 11.14
N MET A 79 -1.07 0.84 11.39
CA MET A 79 -0.99 1.83 12.46
C MET A 79 -2.22 1.75 13.37
N GLY A 80 -1.99 1.38 14.62
CA GLY A 80 -3.08 1.20 15.60
C GLY A 80 -4.06 0.12 15.18
N GLU A 81 -5.29 0.50 14.91
CA GLU A 81 -6.37 -0.39 14.47
C GLU A 81 -6.73 -0.14 12.99
N THR A 82 -5.80 0.38 12.19
CA THR A 82 -5.98 0.60 10.75
C THR A 82 -4.90 -0.13 9.96
N LEU A 83 -5.31 -0.90 8.96
CA LEU A 83 -4.46 -1.51 7.95
C LEU A 83 -4.50 -0.63 6.71
N PHE A 84 -3.33 -0.22 6.22
CA PHE A 84 -3.19 0.48 4.94
C PHE A 84 -2.77 -0.50 3.86
N VAL A 85 -3.34 -0.37 2.68
CA VAL A 85 -3.01 -1.24 1.53
C VAL A 85 -2.90 -0.39 0.27
N SER A 86 -1.74 -0.40 -0.38
CA SER A 86 -1.56 0.23 -1.69
C SER A 86 -2.25 -0.60 -2.78
N ILE A 87 -2.96 0.09 -3.67
CA ILE A 87 -3.62 -0.49 -4.85
C ILE A 87 -3.08 0.22 -6.08
N THR A 88 -2.04 -0.33 -6.64
CA THR A 88 -1.21 0.28 -7.68
C THR A 88 -1.99 0.69 -8.90
N SER A 89 -2.75 -0.22 -9.49
CA SER A 89 -3.43 0.04 -10.78
C SER A 89 -4.63 1.00 -10.71
N THR A 90 -4.98 1.50 -9.53
CA THR A 90 -6.07 2.46 -9.33
C THR A 90 -5.69 3.68 -8.49
N ASP A 91 -4.39 3.96 -8.40
CA ASP A 91 -3.78 5.17 -7.83
C ASP A 91 -4.35 5.54 -6.46
N ARG A 92 -4.32 4.56 -5.52
CA ARG A 92 -4.88 4.77 -4.19
C ARG A 92 -4.25 3.91 -3.12
N VAL A 93 -4.39 4.36 -1.89
CA VAL A 93 -4.15 3.56 -0.68
C VAL A 93 -5.47 3.42 0.07
N LEU A 94 -5.82 2.21 0.43
CA LEU A 94 -6.99 1.92 1.25
C LEU A 94 -6.65 2.05 2.74
N ALA A 95 -7.61 2.51 3.54
CA ALA A 95 -7.62 2.32 4.99
C ALA A 95 -8.71 1.31 5.35
N ILE A 96 -8.35 0.30 6.10
CA ILE A 96 -9.21 -0.81 6.51
C ILE A 96 -9.24 -0.84 8.04
N GLU A 97 -10.41 -0.62 8.61
CA GLU A 97 -10.58 -0.73 10.06
C GLU A 97 -10.33 -2.16 10.52
N LEU A 98 -9.48 -2.32 11.51
CA LEU A 98 -9.18 -3.61 12.10
C LEU A 98 -10.05 -3.86 13.33
N ASN A 99 -10.72 -5.00 13.36
CA ASN A 99 -11.42 -5.49 14.53
C ASN A 99 -10.81 -6.82 14.97
N LYS A 100 -10.56 -6.96 16.27
CA LYS A 100 -10.07 -8.25 16.84
C LYS A 100 -11.07 -9.37 16.60
N ASP A 101 -12.36 -9.05 16.64
CA ASP A 101 -13.45 -9.98 16.36
C ASP A 101 -13.73 -10.01 14.86
N VAL A 102 -13.35 -11.10 14.22
CA VAL A 102 -13.52 -11.34 12.77
C VAL A 102 -15.00 -11.40 12.34
N SER A 103 -15.93 -11.58 13.28
CA SER A 103 -17.36 -11.61 12.97
C SER A 103 -17.98 -10.23 12.81
N LYS A 104 -17.28 -9.18 13.22
CA LYS A 104 -17.77 -7.80 13.13
C LYS A 104 -17.47 -7.22 11.75
N LYS A 105 -18.44 -6.44 11.27
CA LYS A 105 -18.27 -5.61 10.08
C LYS A 105 -17.36 -4.44 10.39
N PHE A 106 -16.70 -3.94 9.37
CA PHE A 106 -15.75 -2.83 9.42
C PHE A 106 -15.86 -1.98 8.16
N MET A 107 -15.17 -0.84 8.15
CA MET A 107 -15.12 0.06 6.98
C MET A 107 -13.83 -0.13 6.19
N VAL A 108 -13.96 -0.01 4.88
CA VAL A 108 -12.86 0.17 3.93
C VAL A 108 -13.08 1.50 3.23
N THR A 109 -12.07 2.38 3.29
CA THR A 109 -12.12 3.72 2.70
C THR A 109 -10.93 3.97 1.80
N ASN A 110 -11.00 4.99 0.94
CA ASN A 110 -9.84 5.50 0.23
C ASN A 110 -9.11 6.47 1.16
N TYR A 111 -7.99 6.06 1.72
CA TYR A 111 -7.16 6.92 2.58
C TYR A 111 -6.42 7.98 1.78
N VAL A 112 -5.78 7.55 0.68
CA VAL A 112 -5.20 8.41 -0.36
C VAL A 112 -5.76 7.95 -1.69
N LYS A 113 -6.19 8.88 -2.54
CA LYS A 113 -6.65 8.55 -3.89
C LYS A 113 -6.44 9.73 -4.82
N ALA A 114 -5.86 9.46 -5.99
CA ALA A 114 -5.70 10.44 -7.06
C ALA A 114 -7.05 11.08 -7.43
N GLY A 115 -7.07 12.41 -7.47
CA GLY A 115 -8.27 13.21 -7.74
C GLY A 115 -9.28 13.30 -6.60
N LEU A 116 -9.03 12.67 -5.43
CA LEU A 116 -9.85 12.82 -4.23
C LEU A 116 -9.19 13.78 -3.24
N ASN A 117 -8.09 13.39 -2.64
CA ASN A 117 -7.34 14.18 -1.65
C ASN A 117 -5.87 14.39 -2.02
N VAL A 118 -5.45 13.92 -3.18
CA VAL A 118 -4.15 14.17 -3.78
C VAL A 118 -4.33 14.50 -5.27
N PRO A 119 -3.54 15.43 -5.83
CA PRO A 119 -3.69 15.83 -7.23
C PRO A 119 -3.31 14.68 -8.18
N VAL A 120 -3.98 14.65 -9.33
CA VAL A 120 -3.65 13.77 -10.47
C VAL A 120 -2.41 14.27 -11.20
N GLU A 121 -2.19 15.58 -11.19
CA GLU A 121 -1.04 16.26 -11.78
C GLU A 121 -0.46 17.25 -10.78
N VAL A 122 0.84 17.33 -10.67
CA VAL A 122 1.55 18.30 -9.86
C VAL A 122 2.36 19.18 -10.80
N ASP A 123 2.05 20.47 -10.81
CA ASP A 123 2.86 21.47 -11.52
C ASP A 123 4.12 21.76 -10.69
N ASN A 124 5.25 21.27 -11.13
CA ASN A 124 6.55 21.61 -10.55
C ASN A 124 6.96 23.01 -11.02
N VAL A 125 6.76 23.95 -10.14
CA VAL A 125 7.20 25.33 -10.34
C VAL A 125 8.72 25.40 -10.42
N GLY A 126 9.29 25.47 -11.63
CA GLY A 126 10.67 25.88 -11.79
C GLY A 126 11.48 25.28 -12.92
N ASP A 127 10.94 24.35 -13.69
CA ASP A 127 11.67 23.84 -14.84
C ASP A 127 10.70 23.53 -16.00
N GLU A 128 11.13 23.94 -17.19
CA GLU A 128 10.30 23.87 -18.40
C GLU A 128 10.13 22.44 -18.97
N THR A 129 10.61 21.43 -18.26
CA THR A 129 10.69 20.04 -18.75
C THR A 129 10.12 19.00 -17.79
N ASP A 130 9.82 19.34 -16.55
CA ASP A 130 9.39 18.39 -15.53
C ASP A 130 7.86 18.29 -15.48
N GLU A 131 7.34 17.42 -16.32
CA GLU A 131 6.03 16.84 -16.09
C GLU A 131 6.14 15.90 -14.86
N VAL A 132 5.99 16.45 -13.66
CA VAL A 132 5.74 15.64 -12.49
C VAL A 132 4.31 15.13 -12.62
N THR A 133 4.20 13.86 -12.92
CA THR A 133 2.93 13.15 -12.80
C THR A 133 2.48 13.30 -11.34
N GLY A 134 1.19 13.52 -11.10
CA GLY A 134 0.65 13.50 -9.76
C GLY A 134 0.72 12.11 -9.14
N PHE A 135 0.05 11.91 -8.01
CA PHE A 135 0.02 10.63 -7.31
C PHE A 135 -0.44 9.50 -8.24
N HIS A 136 0.45 8.54 -8.45
CA HIS A 136 0.26 7.45 -9.40
C HIS A 136 0.96 6.18 -8.93
N SER A 137 0.37 5.02 -9.21
CA SER A 137 0.97 3.70 -8.97
C SER A 137 1.63 3.55 -7.58
N PRO A 138 0.91 3.80 -6.45
CA PRO A 138 1.46 3.58 -5.13
C PRO A 138 1.87 2.12 -4.95
N ASP A 139 3.11 1.91 -4.49
CA ASP A 139 3.70 0.59 -4.29
C ASP A 139 3.93 0.35 -2.79
N ASN A 140 5.13 0.59 -2.29
CA ASN A 140 5.48 0.26 -0.93
C ASN A 140 5.12 1.36 0.07
N LEU A 141 4.82 0.93 1.28
CA LEU A 141 4.34 1.76 2.38
C LEU A 141 5.27 1.64 3.60
N THR A 142 5.37 2.71 4.37
CA THR A 142 5.89 2.66 5.74
C THR A 142 5.30 3.77 6.60
N ILE A 143 5.27 3.56 7.92
CA ILE A 143 4.70 4.52 8.86
C ILE A 143 5.81 5.18 9.65
N THR A 144 5.78 6.51 9.70
CA THR A 144 6.73 7.29 10.51
C THR A 144 6.41 7.20 12.01
N PRO A 145 7.36 7.51 12.90
CA PRO A 145 7.09 7.63 14.33
C PRO A 145 6.05 8.70 14.70
N SER A 146 5.79 9.68 13.81
CA SER A 146 4.74 10.69 13.98
C SER A 146 3.36 10.21 13.50
N GLY A 147 3.28 9.06 12.87
CA GLY A 147 2.05 8.49 12.35
C GLY A 147 1.70 8.91 10.91
N ASP A 148 2.61 9.56 10.21
CA ASP A 148 2.42 9.81 8.78
C ASP A 148 2.68 8.53 7.99
N LEU A 149 1.84 8.23 7.02
CA LEU A 149 2.09 7.18 6.05
C LEU A 149 3.00 7.71 4.95
N VAL A 150 4.09 7.01 4.68
CA VAL A 150 5.00 7.30 3.57
C VAL A 150 4.72 6.30 2.47
N ILE A 151 4.60 6.78 1.25
CA ILE A 151 4.22 6.01 0.06
C ILE A 151 5.30 6.25 -0.99
N VAL A 152 5.83 5.19 -1.57
CA VAL A 152 6.69 5.25 -2.75
C VAL A 152 5.93 4.71 -3.96
N GLU A 153 6.16 5.28 -5.12
CA GLU A 153 5.48 4.92 -6.36
C GLU A 153 6.30 3.94 -7.20
N ASP A 154 5.59 3.00 -7.87
CA ASP A 154 6.10 2.09 -8.91
C ASP A 154 5.94 2.76 -10.29
N ASN A 155 6.69 3.81 -10.54
CA ASN A 155 6.74 4.49 -11.83
C ASN A 155 8.10 5.17 -12.07
N THR A 156 8.28 5.79 -13.22
CA THR A 156 9.52 6.45 -13.62
C THR A 156 9.24 7.85 -14.18
N PRO A 157 9.69 8.94 -13.50
CA PRO A 157 10.40 8.93 -12.21
C PRO A 157 9.47 8.56 -11.06
N SER A 158 10.01 7.89 -10.05
CA SER A 158 9.27 7.52 -8.85
C SER A 158 9.26 8.66 -7.85
N ASP A 159 8.12 8.85 -7.23
CA ASP A 159 7.88 9.88 -6.23
C ASP A 159 7.67 9.28 -4.83
N ILE A 160 7.96 10.08 -3.82
CA ILE A 160 7.71 9.78 -2.41
C ILE A 160 6.69 10.76 -1.87
N TRP A 161 5.62 10.25 -1.28
CA TRP A 161 4.52 11.03 -0.72
C TRP A 161 4.40 10.81 0.77
N PHE A 162 3.94 11.84 1.49
CA PHE A 162 3.56 11.75 2.90
C PHE A 162 2.07 12.04 3.04
N ALA A 163 1.36 11.13 3.68
CA ALA A 163 -0.05 11.28 4.02
C ALA A 163 -0.20 11.39 5.54
N SER A 164 -0.73 12.51 6.02
CA SER A 164 -0.89 12.76 7.45
C SER A 164 -2.05 11.95 8.04
N PRO A 165 -2.03 11.70 9.37
CA PRO A 165 -3.10 10.97 10.04
C PRO A 165 -4.47 11.58 9.81
N ASP A 166 -5.48 10.73 9.70
CA ASP A 166 -6.90 11.09 9.72
C ASP A 166 -7.32 11.47 11.15
N ARG A 167 -7.37 12.76 11.45
CA ARG A 167 -7.74 13.29 12.77
C ARG A 167 -9.21 13.62 12.87
N ASN A 168 -9.87 13.81 11.73
CA ASN A 168 -11.29 14.11 11.65
C ASN A 168 -12.16 12.84 11.60
N ASN A 169 -11.54 11.66 11.45
CA ASN A 169 -12.15 10.33 11.35
C ASN A 169 -13.13 10.19 10.18
N ASP A 170 -12.79 10.74 9.02
CA ASP A 170 -13.56 10.57 7.78
C ASP A 170 -13.05 9.42 6.91
N GLY A 171 -11.98 8.76 7.34
CA GLY A 171 -11.34 7.64 6.65
C GLY A 171 -10.36 8.07 5.56
N GLN A 172 -10.00 9.35 5.51
CA GLN A 172 -9.06 9.91 4.56
C GLN A 172 -7.88 10.57 5.28
N ALA A 173 -6.72 10.65 4.63
CA ALA A 173 -5.62 11.44 5.12
C ALA A 173 -6.00 12.93 5.15
N ASP A 174 -5.79 13.63 6.29
CA ASP A 174 -6.06 15.06 6.42
C ASP A 174 -5.28 15.90 5.40
N LYS A 175 -4.10 15.41 4.99
CA LYS A 175 -3.23 16.07 4.01
C LYS A 175 -2.32 15.04 3.34
N VAL A 176 -2.14 15.19 2.03
CA VAL A 176 -1.15 14.43 1.26
C VAL A 176 -0.20 15.42 0.61
N VAL A 177 1.10 15.19 0.72
CA VAL A 177 2.14 16.07 0.17
C VAL A 177 3.18 15.28 -0.58
N HIS A 178 3.56 15.78 -1.73
CA HIS A 178 4.74 15.34 -2.45
C HIS A 178 5.98 15.73 -1.65
N PHE A 179 6.86 14.77 -1.39
CA PHE A 179 8.06 14.97 -0.57
C PHE A 179 9.33 15.04 -1.42
N ALA A 180 9.52 14.09 -2.33
CA ALA A 180 10.71 14.00 -3.16
C ALA A 180 10.44 13.15 -4.39
N SER A 181 11.20 13.43 -5.47
CA SER A 181 11.26 12.61 -6.68
C SER A 181 12.63 11.96 -6.81
N MET A 182 12.69 10.78 -7.42
CA MET A 182 13.96 10.18 -7.80
C MET A 182 14.63 11.02 -8.88
N LYS A 183 15.88 11.42 -8.64
CA LYS A 183 16.62 12.26 -9.59
C LYS A 183 16.88 11.58 -10.94
N ASP A 184 17.01 10.27 -10.95
CA ASP A 184 17.14 9.51 -12.19
C ASP A 184 15.73 9.21 -12.72
N CYS A 185 15.31 9.89 -13.79
CA CYS A 185 14.00 9.74 -14.42
C CYS A 185 13.73 8.33 -14.99
N ARG A 186 14.66 7.42 -14.89
CA ARG A 186 14.53 6.01 -15.29
C ARG A 186 14.54 5.06 -14.10
N ALA A 187 14.76 5.62 -12.92
CA ALA A 187 14.80 4.86 -11.69
C ALA A 187 13.41 4.71 -11.10
N GLU A 188 13.14 3.53 -10.67
CA GLU A 188 11.94 3.15 -9.92
C GLU A 188 12.27 3.10 -8.43
N GLY A 189 11.41 3.69 -7.62
CA GLY A 189 11.45 3.55 -6.17
C GLY A 189 10.75 2.26 -5.76
N THR A 190 11.32 1.57 -4.79
CA THR A 190 10.71 0.36 -4.23
C THR A 190 11.16 0.19 -2.78
N GLY A 191 10.56 -0.72 -2.04
CA GLY A 191 10.96 -1.08 -0.68
C GLY A 191 11.31 0.11 0.20
N ILE A 192 10.35 0.64 0.94
CA ILE A 192 10.53 1.80 1.82
C ILE A 192 10.40 1.37 3.29
N LEU A 193 11.25 1.93 4.17
CA LEU A 193 11.25 1.57 5.58
C LEU A 193 11.71 2.74 6.47
N MET A 194 10.96 3.03 7.51
CA MET A 194 11.48 3.84 8.62
C MET A 194 12.46 3.03 9.46
N GLY A 195 13.64 3.59 9.70
CA GLY A 195 14.65 2.97 10.54
C GLY A 195 14.20 2.81 12.00
N ILE A 196 14.87 1.94 12.72
CA ILE A 196 14.59 1.65 14.13
C ILE A 196 15.78 2.01 15.03
N GLY A 197 15.53 2.21 16.31
CA GLY A 197 16.55 2.52 17.29
C GLY A 197 17.33 3.80 16.93
N PRO A 198 18.67 3.74 16.76
CA PRO A 198 19.47 4.93 16.43
C PRO A 198 19.14 5.53 15.07
N TYR A 199 18.44 4.82 14.20
CA TYR A 199 18.04 5.25 12.86
C TYR A 199 16.56 5.62 12.75
N SER A 200 15.85 5.77 13.87
CA SER A 200 14.39 6.06 13.87
C SER A 200 13.99 7.36 13.16
N ASN A 201 14.96 8.26 12.88
CA ASN A 201 14.76 9.49 12.10
C ASN A 201 15.22 9.35 10.64
N THR A 202 15.51 8.13 10.19
CA THR A 202 16.02 7.88 8.84
C THR A 202 15.01 7.06 8.06
N LEU A 203 14.62 7.57 6.91
CA LEU A 203 13.85 6.85 5.91
C LEU A 203 14.82 6.16 4.95
N PHE A 204 14.68 4.86 4.78
CA PHE A 204 15.42 4.07 3.80
C PHE A 204 14.50 3.78 2.61
N VAL A 205 14.99 4.03 1.41
CA VAL A 205 14.27 3.79 0.15
C VAL A 205 15.19 3.03 -0.80
N ASN A 206 14.70 1.99 -1.41
CA ASN A 206 15.43 1.29 -2.46
C ASN A 206 15.17 1.99 -3.80
N GLN A 207 16.21 2.09 -4.61
CA GLN A 207 16.15 2.53 -5.99
C GLN A 207 16.58 1.38 -6.87
N GLN A 208 15.71 0.96 -7.79
CA GLN A 208 15.98 -0.08 -8.76
C GLN A 208 15.98 0.47 -10.20
N HIS A 209 16.57 -0.27 -11.12
CA HIS A 209 16.67 0.03 -12.54
C HIS A 209 17.38 1.35 -12.88
N ALA A 210 18.15 1.91 -11.95
CA ALA A 210 18.86 3.17 -12.15
C ALA A 210 19.80 3.11 -13.36
N GLY A 211 19.64 4.06 -14.27
CA GLY A 211 20.55 4.25 -15.40
C GLY A 211 20.38 3.27 -16.56
N SER A 212 19.36 2.43 -16.61
CA SER A 212 19.09 1.55 -17.76
C SER A 212 18.05 2.18 -18.70
N PRO A 213 18.41 2.54 -19.95
CA PRO A 213 17.47 3.12 -20.92
C PRO A 213 16.40 2.14 -21.40
N ASP A 214 16.58 0.84 -21.15
CA ASP A 214 15.80 -0.26 -21.75
C ASP A 214 15.40 -1.32 -20.72
N GLY A 215 15.55 -1.03 -19.41
CA GLY A 215 15.25 -2.01 -18.35
C GLY A 215 16.23 -3.18 -18.30
N THR A 216 17.29 -3.16 -19.10
CA THR A 216 18.33 -4.20 -19.08
C THR A 216 19.40 -3.84 -18.04
N SER A 217 19.91 -4.83 -17.34
CA SER A 217 20.88 -4.73 -16.23
C SER A 217 22.28 -4.26 -16.65
N GLY A 218 22.38 -3.06 -17.19
CA GLY A 218 23.65 -2.46 -17.64
C GLY A 218 23.85 -1.01 -17.16
N GLY A 219 22.93 -0.48 -16.35
CA GLY A 219 22.97 0.87 -15.82
C GLY A 219 23.74 1.02 -14.51
N ALA A 220 23.54 2.13 -13.83
CA ALA A 220 24.07 2.31 -12.47
C ALA A 220 23.48 1.24 -11.54
N PRO A 221 24.25 0.74 -10.56
CA PRO A 221 23.75 -0.28 -9.64
C PRO A 221 22.55 0.23 -8.83
N ASP A 222 21.65 -0.69 -8.51
CA ASP A 222 20.58 -0.44 -7.55
C ASP A 222 21.16 0.09 -6.23
N LYS A 223 20.40 0.93 -5.56
CA LYS A 223 20.90 1.66 -4.38
C LYS A 223 19.89 1.60 -3.24
N ILE A 224 20.42 1.72 -2.03
CA ILE A 224 19.62 2.10 -0.85
C ILE A 224 19.95 3.57 -0.56
N ILE A 225 18.92 4.39 -0.54
CA ILE A 225 19.01 5.80 -0.21
C ILE A 225 18.57 5.96 1.26
N ALA A 226 19.36 6.67 2.05
CA ALA A 226 19.03 7.01 3.42
C ALA A 226 18.76 8.52 3.52
N ILE A 227 17.55 8.88 3.91
CA ILE A 227 17.10 10.27 4.09
C ILE A 227 16.94 10.52 5.58
N THR A 228 17.81 11.34 6.17
CA THR A 228 17.83 11.60 7.62
C THR A 228 17.42 13.05 7.89
N ARG A 229 16.49 13.23 8.83
CA ARG A 229 16.18 14.54 9.38
C ARG A 229 17.26 14.95 10.40
N ASN A 230 17.93 16.06 10.13
CA ASN A 230 18.89 16.69 11.05
C ASN A 230 18.18 17.43 12.20
#